data_ae7cd361bdbdeb202c36ac01d1cb9100
#
_entry.id   ae7cd361bdbdeb202c36ac01d1cb9100
#
_cell.length_a   1.000
_cell.length_b   1.000
_cell.length_c   1.000
_cell.angle_alpha   90.00
_cell.angle_beta   90.00
_cell.angle_gamma   90.00
#
_symmetry.space_group_name_H-M   'P 1'
#
loop_
_entity.id
_entity.type
_entity.pdbx_description
1 polymer ?
#
loop_
_entity_poly.entity_id
_entity_poly.type
_entity_poly.pdbx_seq_one_letter_code
_entity_poly.pdbx_strand_id
1 'polypeptide(L)'
;MIDTILYRCPACGGFKWLAQGRCRHCHVSVRMLSRKQVAVNGKAGSIALWYGKVKGHALPEGSGGMILKSGPIRLSRETQNGRFKGLSGVHAILHGREPAGTGSLDLYRERLFFQGASLNKSIPFESISAVTIESNTVIVDRNNGRTLYFDFLEESGKQWEDCIQKAMAEFFSPEDIVEFCPKIRFVESRGSATNKRGQFHEIHVAVEQWYKSDLPQISLFLKHFVGSLVRGLLDFRMTGMENIPRQGAAILAANHVSLLDGIILGACLPRLARFMTKNSQFNHPVIRTILRLGGAFPVRRYHTDVVAVRNALRVLQNEHLLGVFPEGERSWDGRMLPFKKGTLRLMLAAGKPVIPVGISGIYELMPRWTHKIKRVPVRVNVGKPMRFASISIVDQTDEDVKLVDRQLRSVIQGLIA
;
A
#
# COMPACT_ATOMS: atom_id res chain seq x y z
N MET A 1 -2.52 15.95 15.24
CA MET A 1 -2.74 15.68 13.78
C MET A 1 -1.43 15.79 13.00
N ILE A 2 -0.68 16.92 13.08
CA ILE A 2 0.64 17.03 12.42
C ILE A 2 1.69 16.15 13.11
N ASP A 3 1.55 15.93 14.39
CA ASP A 3 2.37 15.05 15.23
C ASP A 3 2.30 13.55 14.84
N THR A 4 1.31 13.17 14.06
CA THR A 4 1.25 11.80 13.49
C THR A 4 2.35 11.56 12.46
N ILE A 5 2.67 12.55 11.63
CA ILE A 5 3.70 12.45 10.59
C ILE A 5 5.01 13.11 11.01
N LEU A 6 4.95 14.25 11.71
CA LEU A 6 6.10 14.87 12.34
C LEU A 6 6.15 14.44 13.82
N TYR A 7 6.31 13.16 14.07
CA TYR A 7 6.30 12.53 15.40
C TYR A 7 7.52 12.89 16.26
N ARG A 8 8.55 13.49 15.67
CA ARG A 8 9.74 14.09 16.34
C ARG A 8 9.88 15.54 15.94
N CYS A 9 10.54 16.32 16.79
CA CYS A 9 10.89 17.67 16.42
C CYS A 9 11.83 17.70 15.20
N PRO A 10 11.50 18.40 14.11
CA PRO A 10 12.37 18.48 12.94
C PRO A 10 13.72 19.18 13.19
N ALA A 11 13.83 19.97 14.29
CA ALA A 11 15.04 20.67 14.67
C ALA A 11 15.95 19.87 15.61
N CYS A 12 15.41 19.35 16.72
CA CYS A 12 16.22 18.69 17.76
C CYS A 12 15.99 17.16 17.85
N GLY A 13 15.08 16.59 17.08
CA GLY A 13 14.80 15.16 17.10
C GLY A 13 14.05 14.62 18.31
N GLY A 14 13.66 15.47 19.28
CA GLY A 14 12.95 15.04 20.49
C GLY A 14 11.60 14.43 20.19
N PHE A 15 11.24 13.33 20.86
CA PHE A 15 9.91 12.71 20.82
C PHE A 15 8.89 13.40 21.75
N LYS A 16 7.61 13.14 21.57
CA LYS A 16 6.50 13.76 22.35
C LYS A 16 6.67 15.29 22.45
N TRP A 17 7.10 15.90 21.39
CA TRP A 17 7.75 17.20 21.32
C TRP A 17 6.81 18.40 21.23
N LEU A 18 5.62 18.22 20.62
CA LEU A 18 4.76 19.34 20.27
C LEU A 18 3.77 19.65 21.39
N ALA A 19 3.84 20.87 21.92
CA ALA A 19 2.86 21.42 22.83
C ALA A 19 2.54 22.86 22.41
N GLN A 20 1.25 23.19 22.27
CA GLN A 20 0.78 24.54 21.94
C GLN A 20 1.51 25.19 20.75
N GLY A 21 1.88 24.40 19.75
CA GLY A 21 2.60 24.88 18.56
C GLY A 21 4.10 25.12 18.76
N ARG A 22 4.68 24.64 19.85
CA ARG A 22 6.13 24.73 20.14
C ARG A 22 6.72 23.39 20.56
N CYS A 23 7.99 23.20 20.29
CA CYS A 23 8.74 22.06 20.79
C CYS A 23 8.99 22.21 22.31
N ARG A 24 8.70 21.15 23.08
CA ARG A 24 8.96 21.11 24.53
C ARG A 24 10.45 21.09 24.87
N HIS A 25 11.31 20.66 23.94
CA HIS A 25 12.75 20.46 24.16
C HIS A 25 13.58 21.66 23.72
N CYS A 26 13.34 22.18 22.51
CA CYS A 26 14.14 23.27 21.94
C CYS A 26 13.34 24.57 21.66
N HIS A 27 12.08 24.60 22.07
CA HIS A 27 11.16 25.74 21.97
C HIS A 27 10.89 26.24 20.54
N VAL A 28 11.37 25.56 19.50
CA VAL A 28 11.11 25.89 18.10
C VAL A 28 9.60 25.92 17.83
N SER A 29 9.13 27.00 17.22
CA SER A 29 7.72 27.14 16.83
C SER A 29 7.39 26.31 15.61
N VAL A 30 6.18 25.72 15.59
CA VAL A 30 5.68 24.94 14.46
C VAL A 30 4.24 25.32 14.18
N ARG A 31 3.97 25.68 12.93
CA ARG A 31 2.63 26.07 12.48
C ARG A 31 2.31 25.41 11.15
N MET A 32 1.17 24.75 11.08
CA MET A 32 0.64 24.23 9.83
C MET A 32 0.12 25.38 8.97
N LEU A 33 0.69 25.57 7.79
CA LEU A 33 0.26 26.57 6.81
C LEU A 33 -0.80 25.99 5.86
N SER A 34 -0.61 24.76 5.44
CA SER A 34 -1.55 23.99 4.61
C SER A 34 -1.35 22.49 4.85
N ARG A 35 -2.11 21.65 4.13
CA ARG A 35 -1.90 20.18 4.18
C ARG A 35 -0.60 19.70 3.49
N LYS A 36 0.07 20.58 2.78
CA LYS A 36 1.40 20.32 2.17
C LYS A 36 2.53 21.12 2.82
N GLN A 37 2.24 22.15 3.60
CA GLN A 37 3.24 23.09 4.08
C GLN A 37 3.16 23.32 5.58
N VAL A 38 4.31 23.34 6.20
CA VAL A 38 4.52 23.63 7.62
C VAL A 38 5.61 24.66 7.77
N ALA A 39 5.43 25.63 8.65
CA ALA A 39 6.49 26.54 9.09
C ALA A 39 7.11 25.99 10.38
N VAL A 40 8.43 25.83 10.38
CA VAL A 40 9.25 25.47 11.55
C VAL A 40 10.21 26.63 11.80
N ASN A 41 10.11 27.24 12.97
CA ASN A 41 10.86 28.46 13.34
C ASN A 41 10.77 29.56 12.27
N GLY A 42 9.57 29.83 11.78
CA GLY A 42 9.32 30.81 10.72
C GLY A 42 9.66 30.35 9.28
N LYS A 43 10.45 29.31 9.09
CA LYS A 43 10.79 28.79 7.76
C LYS A 43 9.68 27.91 7.24
N ALA A 44 9.00 28.34 6.17
CA ALA A 44 8.02 27.53 5.47
C ALA A 44 8.72 26.40 4.67
N GLY A 45 8.12 25.21 4.67
CA GLY A 45 8.62 24.08 3.91
C GLY A 45 7.52 23.04 3.69
N SER A 46 7.70 22.16 2.72
CA SER A 46 6.76 21.06 2.50
C SER A 46 6.77 20.07 3.67
N ILE A 47 5.64 19.39 3.90
CA ILE A 47 5.58 18.29 4.87
C ILE A 47 6.65 17.26 4.53
N ALA A 48 6.85 16.96 3.23
CA ALA A 48 7.86 16.03 2.76
C ALA A 48 9.29 16.42 3.17
N LEU A 49 9.63 17.73 3.09
CA LEU A 49 10.92 18.24 3.54
C LEU A 49 11.13 18.01 5.05
N TRP A 50 10.13 18.41 5.84
CA TRP A 50 10.24 18.30 7.30
C TRP A 50 10.16 16.86 7.79
N TYR A 51 9.35 16.03 7.15
CA TYR A 51 9.31 14.59 7.42
C TYR A 51 10.63 13.89 7.06
N GLY A 52 11.28 14.28 5.97
CA GLY A 52 12.64 13.83 5.65
C GLY A 52 13.66 14.14 6.75
N LYS A 53 13.59 15.32 7.36
CA LYS A 53 14.42 15.67 8.52
C LYS A 53 14.09 14.82 9.75
N VAL A 54 12.80 14.60 10.03
CA VAL A 54 12.37 13.73 11.14
C VAL A 54 12.93 12.31 10.98
N LYS A 55 12.88 11.73 9.79
CA LYS A 55 13.44 10.41 9.49
C LYS A 55 14.98 10.38 9.57
N GLY A 56 15.63 11.49 9.24
CA GLY A 56 17.08 11.62 9.25
C GLY A 56 17.72 11.58 10.64
N HIS A 57 16.97 11.92 11.71
CA HIS A 57 17.52 11.88 13.07
C HIS A 57 17.93 10.45 13.47
N ALA A 58 19.09 10.36 14.17
CA ALA A 58 19.57 9.09 14.72
C ALA A 58 18.53 8.43 15.64
N LEU A 59 18.60 7.13 15.79
CA LEU A 59 17.84 6.42 16.81
C LEU A 59 18.33 6.81 18.19
N PRO A 60 17.45 6.93 19.20
CA PRO A 60 17.89 7.23 20.56
C PRO A 60 18.73 6.05 21.12
N GLU A 61 19.67 6.39 21.98
CA GLU A 61 20.44 5.41 22.73
C GLU A 61 19.84 5.27 24.14
N GLY A 62 19.29 4.08 24.41
CA GLY A 62 18.74 3.75 25.71
C GLY A 62 19.62 2.76 26.48
N SER A 63 19.37 2.61 27.76
CA SER A 63 20.08 1.64 28.59
C SER A 63 19.77 0.19 28.15
N GLY A 64 20.82 -0.67 28.15
CA GLY A 64 20.65 -2.09 27.83
C GLY A 64 20.29 -2.38 26.35
N GLY A 65 20.63 -1.49 25.42
CA GLY A 65 20.35 -1.66 24.00
C GLY A 65 18.90 -1.40 23.59
N MET A 66 18.04 -0.98 24.51
CA MET A 66 16.67 -0.57 24.23
C MET A 66 16.65 0.82 23.56
N ILE A 67 16.04 0.91 22.38
CA ILE A 67 15.93 2.14 21.59
C ILE A 67 14.68 2.94 21.99
N LEU A 68 13.54 2.25 22.10
CA LEU A 68 12.24 2.89 22.34
C LEU A 68 11.31 1.97 23.12
N LYS A 69 10.51 2.54 24.02
CA LYS A 69 9.46 1.87 24.74
C LYS A 69 8.13 2.55 24.50
N SER A 70 7.10 1.77 24.18
CA SER A 70 5.75 2.30 23.94
C SER A 70 4.98 2.56 25.24
N GLY A 71 3.96 3.41 25.13
CA GLY A 71 2.80 3.37 26.01
C GLY A 71 1.93 2.13 25.76
N PRO A 72 0.68 2.15 26.22
CA PRO A 72 -0.24 1.01 26.04
C PRO A 72 -0.51 0.71 24.56
N ILE A 73 -0.44 -0.58 24.21
CA ILE A 73 -0.79 -1.08 22.88
C ILE A 73 -1.70 -2.30 22.99
N ARG A 74 -2.42 -2.60 21.90
CA ARG A 74 -3.13 -3.87 21.72
C ARG A 74 -2.39 -4.71 20.69
N LEU A 75 -2.11 -5.95 21.05
CA LEU A 75 -1.58 -6.97 20.14
C LEU A 75 -2.72 -7.81 19.60
N SER A 76 -2.76 -7.98 18.28
CA SER A 76 -3.65 -8.92 17.59
C SER A 76 -2.85 -9.82 16.66
N ARG A 77 -3.40 -11.00 16.33
CA ARG A 77 -2.85 -11.96 15.37
C ARG A 77 -3.74 -12.04 14.15
N GLU A 78 -3.16 -12.41 13.01
CA GLU A 78 -3.94 -12.69 11.82
C GLU A 78 -4.71 -14.01 11.98
N THR A 79 -5.96 -13.99 11.50
CA THR A 79 -6.83 -15.19 11.37
C THR A 79 -7.46 -15.22 9.99
N GLN A 80 -7.92 -16.39 9.57
CA GLN A 80 -8.75 -16.52 8.36
C GLN A 80 -10.19 -16.14 8.70
N ASN A 81 -10.75 -15.19 7.95
CA ASN A 81 -12.09 -14.62 8.18
C ASN A 81 -13.07 -14.90 7.02
N GLY A 82 -12.93 -16.06 6.37
CA GLY A 82 -13.81 -16.49 5.31
C GLY A 82 -13.24 -16.38 3.90
N ARG A 83 -14.13 -16.55 2.91
CA ARG A 83 -13.78 -16.55 1.49
C ARG A 83 -14.46 -15.39 0.78
N PHE A 84 -13.75 -14.78 -0.15
CA PHE A 84 -14.28 -13.76 -1.05
C PHE A 84 -14.54 -14.36 -2.42
N LYS A 85 -15.73 -14.09 -2.98
CA LYS A 85 -16.09 -14.35 -4.38
C LYS A 85 -16.39 -13.01 -5.03
N GLY A 86 -15.53 -12.60 -5.94
CA GLY A 86 -15.65 -11.36 -6.71
C GLY A 86 -16.30 -11.56 -8.06
N LEU A 87 -16.39 -10.48 -8.82
CA LEU A 87 -16.78 -10.50 -10.22
C LEU A 87 -15.66 -11.16 -11.06
N SER A 88 -16.02 -11.68 -12.23
CA SER A 88 -15.06 -12.30 -13.16
C SER A 88 -14.30 -13.51 -12.58
N GLY A 89 -14.96 -14.29 -11.70
CA GLY A 89 -14.39 -15.49 -11.14
C GLY A 89 -13.23 -15.30 -10.16
N VAL A 90 -13.06 -14.09 -9.65
CA VAL A 90 -12.02 -13.78 -8.64
C VAL A 90 -12.35 -14.41 -7.30
N HIS A 91 -11.39 -15.12 -6.69
CA HIS A 91 -11.52 -15.73 -5.38
C HIS A 91 -10.34 -15.34 -4.48
N ALA A 92 -10.58 -15.18 -3.19
CA ALA A 92 -9.53 -14.97 -2.20
C ALA A 92 -9.93 -15.46 -0.81
N ILE A 93 -8.95 -15.69 0.04
CA ILE A 93 -9.16 -15.88 1.48
C ILE A 93 -9.12 -14.51 2.14
N LEU A 94 -10.12 -14.21 2.95
CA LEU A 94 -10.14 -13.01 3.78
C LEU A 94 -9.42 -13.29 5.09
N HIS A 95 -8.60 -12.32 5.50
CA HIS A 95 -7.85 -12.38 6.74
C HIS A 95 -8.39 -11.33 7.71
N GLY A 96 -8.74 -11.77 8.90
CA GLY A 96 -9.18 -10.94 10.02
C GLY A 96 -8.10 -10.77 11.08
N ARG A 97 -8.48 -10.19 12.21
CA ARG A 97 -7.63 -10.00 13.38
C ARG A 97 -8.29 -10.62 14.60
N GLU A 98 -7.53 -11.32 15.41
CA GLU A 98 -7.93 -11.86 16.70
C GLU A 98 -7.10 -11.18 17.79
N PRO A 99 -7.73 -10.62 18.84
CA PRO A 99 -7.01 -10.06 19.98
C PRO A 99 -6.10 -11.10 20.63
N ALA A 100 -4.87 -10.71 20.96
CA ALA A 100 -3.89 -11.58 21.59
C ALA A 100 -3.42 -11.06 22.96
N GLY A 101 -3.66 -9.78 23.26
CA GLY A 101 -3.34 -9.17 24.53
C GLY A 101 -3.16 -7.66 24.46
N THR A 102 -3.01 -7.06 25.65
CA THR A 102 -2.64 -5.66 25.84
C THR A 102 -1.33 -5.57 26.60
N GLY A 103 -0.52 -4.55 26.35
CA GLY A 103 0.77 -4.41 26.99
C GLY A 103 1.57 -3.24 26.42
N SER A 104 2.89 -3.32 26.44
CA SER A 104 3.81 -2.39 25.81
C SER A 104 4.69 -3.09 24.80
N LEU A 105 5.27 -2.33 23.87
CA LEU A 105 6.24 -2.79 22.89
C LEU A 105 7.57 -2.08 23.14
N ASP A 106 8.63 -2.85 23.27
CA ASP A 106 9.99 -2.35 23.38
C ASP A 106 10.74 -2.66 22.08
N LEU A 107 11.44 -1.65 21.53
CA LEU A 107 12.31 -1.79 20.38
C LEU A 107 13.75 -1.87 20.86
N TYR A 108 14.43 -2.95 20.50
CA TYR A 108 15.86 -3.17 20.71
C TYR A 108 16.61 -3.10 19.37
N ARG A 109 17.94 -3.14 19.39
CA ARG A 109 18.76 -3.11 18.16
C ARG A 109 18.63 -4.35 17.28
N GLU A 110 18.10 -5.47 17.85
CA GLU A 110 18.04 -6.79 17.18
C GLU A 110 16.62 -7.40 17.17
N ARG A 111 15.68 -6.82 17.93
CA ARG A 111 14.37 -7.41 18.11
C ARG A 111 13.32 -6.40 18.56
N LEU A 112 12.05 -6.80 18.40
CA LEU A 112 10.93 -6.25 19.13
C LEU A 112 10.60 -7.15 20.33
N PHE A 113 10.19 -6.56 21.44
CA PHE A 113 9.73 -7.31 22.60
C PHE A 113 8.37 -6.77 23.07
N PHE A 114 7.34 -7.60 22.96
CA PHE A 114 6.03 -7.30 23.51
C PHE A 114 5.94 -7.81 24.95
N GLN A 115 5.58 -6.94 25.87
CA GLN A 115 5.38 -7.23 27.27
C GLN A 115 3.91 -6.99 27.65
N GLY A 116 3.16 -8.05 27.90
CA GLY A 116 1.77 -8.03 28.34
C GLY A 116 1.55 -8.79 29.64
N ALA A 117 0.39 -8.61 30.25
CA ALA A 117 0.06 -9.27 31.52
C ALA A 117 0.08 -10.80 31.45
N SER A 118 -0.37 -11.38 30.35
CA SER A 118 -0.47 -12.84 30.14
C SER A 118 0.45 -13.36 29.02
N LEU A 119 1.14 -12.50 28.30
CA LEU A 119 1.94 -12.89 27.15
C LEU A 119 3.15 -11.97 27.00
N ASN A 120 4.33 -12.56 27.10
CA ASN A 120 5.58 -11.93 26.70
C ASN A 120 6.05 -12.55 25.39
N LYS A 121 6.48 -11.72 24.44
CA LYS A 121 6.87 -12.21 23.12
C LYS A 121 8.08 -11.47 22.56
N SER A 122 9.17 -12.19 22.35
CA SER A 122 10.32 -11.73 21.59
C SER A 122 10.11 -11.99 20.09
N ILE A 123 10.47 -11.02 19.27
CA ILE A 123 10.36 -11.07 17.81
C ILE A 123 11.70 -10.59 17.25
N PRO A 124 12.65 -11.51 17.02
CA PRO A 124 13.94 -11.21 16.40
C PRO A 124 13.76 -10.64 14.99
N PHE A 125 14.63 -9.71 14.58
CA PHE A 125 14.55 -9.09 13.25
C PHE A 125 14.68 -10.10 12.12
N GLU A 126 15.46 -11.17 12.28
CA GLU A 126 15.59 -12.26 11.30
C GLU A 126 14.25 -12.98 11.04
N SER A 127 13.32 -12.92 11.99
CA SER A 127 11.98 -13.50 11.83
C SER A 127 10.99 -12.57 11.11
N ILE A 128 11.38 -11.33 10.83
CA ILE A 128 10.51 -10.30 10.25
C ILE A 128 10.76 -10.20 8.74
N SER A 129 9.73 -10.35 7.95
CA SER A 129 9.78 -10.17 6.48
C SER A 129 9.39 -8.78 6.04
N ALA A 130 8.51 -8.10 6.80
CA ALA A 130 8.10 -6.73 6.50
C ALA A 130 7.54 -6.02 7.72
N VAL A 131 7.74 -4.70 7.78
CA VAL A 131 7.11 -3.80 8.75
C VAL A 131 6.39 -2.69 8.01
N THR A 132 5.12 -2.51 8.31
CA THR A 132 4.25 -1.54 7.64
C THR A 132 3.23 -0.97 8.58
N ILE A 133 2.51 0.07 8.14
CA ILE A 133 1.51 0.72 8.98
C ILE A 133 0.16 0.88 8.27
N GLU A 134 -0.91 0.69 9.01
CA GLU A 134 -2.26 1.03 8.61
C GLU A 134 -2.94 1.85 9.70
N SER A 135 -3.32 3.09 9.36
CA SER A 135 -3.80 4.05 10.36
C SER A 135 -2.79 4.23 11.50
N ASN A 136 -3.06 3.73 12.69
CA ASN A 136 -2.15 3.74 13.83
C ASN A 136 -1.71 2.33 14.27
N THR A 137 -1.90 1.33 13.41
CA THR A 137 -1.51 -0.07 13.65
C THR A 137 -0.22 -0.37 12.90
N VAL A 138 0.83 -0.72 13.59
CA VAL A 138 2.04 -1.29 12.98
C VAL A 138 1.79 -2.77 12.72
N ILE A 139 2.09 -3.19 11.51
CA ILE A 139 1.89 -4.56 11.03
C ILE A 139 3.28 -5.16 10.83
N VAL A 140 3.52 -6.26 11.50
CA VAL A 140 4.77 -7.01 11.42
C VAL A 140 4.49 -8.36 10.78
N ASP A 141 4.91 -8.51 9.54
CA ASP A 141 4.83 -9.77 8.82
C ASP A 141 6.06 -10.62 9.11
N ARG A 142 5.88 -11.91 9.33
CA ARG A 142 6.92 -12.83 9.73
C ARG A 142 7.21 -13.86 8.63
N ASN A 143 8.44 -14.34 8.57
CA ASN A 143 8.90 -15.34 7.60
C ASN A 143 8.09 -16.65 7.62
N ASN A 144 7.44 -16.97 8.74
CA ASN A 144 6.56 -18.13 8.89
C ASN A 144 5.11 -17.87 8.39
N GLY A 145 4.87 -16.77 7.68
CA GLY A 145 3.58 -16.40 7.13
C GLY A 145 2.56 -15.87 8.15
N ARG A 146 2.94 -15.66 9.42
CA ARG A 146 2.06 -15.13 10.47
C ARG A 146 2.27 -13.63 10.63
N THR A 147 1.19 -12.88 10.65
CA THR A 147 1.17 -11.42 10.81
C THR A 147 0.76 -11.04 12.23
N LEU A 148 1.47 -10.06 12.80
CA LEU A 148 1.15 -9.43 14.09
C LEU A 148 0.74 -7.98 13.85
N TYR A 149 -0.24 -7.53 14.63
CA TYR A 149 -0.79 -6.17 14.57
C TYR A 149 -0.62 -5.51 15.91
N PHE A 150 0.08 -4.37 15.95
CA PHE A 150 0.31 -3.57 17.14
C PHE A 150 -0.47 -2.26 17.00
N ASP A 151 -1.61 -2.14 17.69
CA ASP A 151 -2.42 -0.93 17.69
C ASP A 151 -1.93 0.01 18.78
N PHE A 152 -1.37 1.15 18.39
CA PHE A 152 -0.88 2.18 19.33
C PHE A 152 -2.03 3.07 19.76
N LEU A 153 -2.22 3.22 21.08
CA LEU A 153 -3.35 3.96 21.67
C LEU A 153 -3.01 5.42 21.91
N GLU A 154 -1.78 5.72 22.29
CA GLU A 154 -1.33 7.06 22.72
C GLU A 154 -0.26 7.66 21.82
N GLU A 155 0.45 6.84 21.07
CA GLU A 155 1.59 7.24 20.25
C GLU A 155 1.31 7.09 18.77
N SER A 156 2.15 7.73 17.94
CA SER A 156 2.09 7.56 16.50
C SER A 156 2.65 6.20 16.07
N GLY A 157 1.82 5.35 15.47
CA GLY A 157 2.29 4.13 14.84
C GLY A 157 3.32 4.40 13.73
N LYS A 158 3.25 5.59 13.08
CA LYS A 158 4.23 5.98 12.06
C LYS A 158 5.63 6.18 12.64
N GLN A 159 5.72 6.72 13.86
CA GLN A 159 6.96 6.77 14.62
C GLN A 159 7.59 5.37 14.77
N TRP A 160 6.77 4.43 15.16
CA TRP A 160 7.20 3.05 15.41
C TRP A 160 7.63 2.35 14.12
N GLU A 161 6.85 2.47 13.04
CA GLU A 161 7.23 1.93 11.74
C GLU A 161 8.61 2.44 11.29
N ASP A 162 8.82 3.77 11.32
CA ASP A 162 10.08 4.37 10.87
C ASP A 162 11.27 3.99 11.77
N CYS A 163 11.07 3.93 13.09
CA CYS A 163 12.12 3.53 14.03
C CYS A 163 12.48 2.05 13.87
N ILE A 164 11.50 1.16 13.72
CA ILE A 164 11.73 -0.28 13.49
C ILE A 164 12.47 -0.47 12.16
N GLN A 165 11.99 0.14 11.07
CA GLN A 165 12.62 0.03 9.77
C GLN A 165 14.07 0.53 9.80
N LYS A 166 14.34 1.63 10.54
CA LYS A 166 15.68 2.16 10.70
C LYS A 166 16.58 1.22 11.53
N ALA A 167 16.07 0.68 12.64
CA ALA A 167 16.81 -0.29 13.46
C ALA A 167 17.12 -1.56 12.67
N MET A 168 16.17 -2.06 11.86
CA MET A 168 16.41 -3.20 10.97
C MET A 168 17.45 -2.88 9.90
N ALA A 169 17.44 -1.67 9.32
CA ALA A 169 18.44 -1.26 8.32
C ALA A 169 19.85 -1.06 8.92
N GLU A 170 19.96 -0.80 10.22
CA GLU A 170 21.23 -0.75 10.95
C GLU A 170 21.69 -2.16 11.39
N PHE A 171 20.75 -3.09 11.58
CA PHE A 171 21.03 -4.48 11.99
C PHE A 171 21.47 -5.37 10.81
N PHE A 172 20.79 -5.28 9.66
CA PHE A 172 21.12 -6.06 8.47
C PHE A 172 22.15 -5.35 7.61
N SER A 173 23.15 -6.09 7.11
CA SER A 173 23.97 -5.61 6.00
C SER A 173 23.16 -5.64 4.69
N PRO A 174 23.49 -4.83 3.68
CA PRO A 174 22.84 -4.90 2.38
C PRO A 174 22.85 -6.30 1.74
N GLU A 175 23.85 -7.12 2.08
CA GLU A 175 24.04 -8.48 1.57
C GLU A 175 23.10 -9.49 2.25
N ASP A 176 22.63 -9.20 3.47
CA ASP A 176 21.67 -10.04 4.21
C ASP A 176 20.24 -9.89 3.71
N ILE A 177 19.98 -8.85 2.92
CA ILE A 177 18.62 -8.57 2.41
C ILE A 177 18.40 -9.31 1.11
N VAL A 178 17.86 -10.52 1.19
CA VAL A 178 17.46 -11.30 0.01
C VAL A 178 16.01 -10.98 -0.35
N GLU A 179 15.81 -10.49 -1.57
CA GLU A 179 14.46 -10.32 -2.09
C GLU A 179 13.83 -11.69 -2.34
N PHE A 180 12.72 -11.97 -1.65
CA PHE A 180 11.95 -13.18 -1.91
C PHE A 180 11.23 -13.06 -3.25
N CYS A 181 11.74 -13.75 -4.25
CA CYS A 181 11.18 -13.77 -5.60
C CYS A 181 10.82 -15.19 -6.01
N PRO A 182 9.60 -15.69 -5.65
CA PRO A 182 9.19 -17.04 -6.02
C PRO A 182 9.05 -17.15 -7.53
N LYS A 183 9.57 -18.23 -8.10
CA LYS A 183 9.28 -18.61 -9.49
C LYS A 183 7.86 -19.12 -9.58
N ILE A 184 6.95 -18.32 -10.15
CA ILE A 184 5.54 -18.68 -10.33
C ILE A 184 5.35 -19.11 -11.78
N ARG A 185 4.99 -20.36 -12.01
CA ARG A 185 4.61 -20.87 -13.33
C ARG A 185 3.09 -21.11 -13.37
N PHE A 186 2.39 -20.44 -14.27
CA PHE A 186 0.98 -20.70 -14.52
C PHE A 186 0.86 -21.84 -15.52
N VAL A 187 0.15 -22.90 -15.14
CA VAL A 187 -0.10 -24.07 -15.99
C VAL A 187 -1.59 -24.14 -16.29
N GLU A 188 -1.95 -24.26 -17.58
CA GLU A 188 -3.32 -24.58 -17.95
C GLU A 188 -3.64 -26.00 -17.47
N SER A 189 -4.62 -26.12 -16.57
CA SER A 189 -5.00 -27.44 -16.05
C SER A 189 -5.82 -28.20 -17.07
N ARG A 190 -5.19 -29.09 -17.80
CA ARG A 190 -5.81 -30.31 -18.26
C ARG A 190 -5.26 -31.47 -17.41
N GLY A 191 -5.98 -31.81 -16.31
CA GLY A 191 -5.66 -32.98 -15.52
C GLY A 191 -4.91 -32.73 -14.20
N SER A 192 -5.18 -33.60 -13.26
CA SER A 192 -4.69 -33.68 -11.88
C SER A 192 -3.22 -33.29 -11.68
N ALA A 193 -2.97 -32.29 -10.84
CA ALA A 193 -1.63 -31.91 -10.39
C ALA A 193 -1.11 -32.94 -9.38
N THR A 194 -0.19 -33.78 -9.78
CA THR A 194 0.62 -34.59 -8.85
C THR A 194 1.72 -33.74 -8.24
N ASN A 195 1.69 -33.66 -6.92
CA ASN A 195 2.69 -32.99 -6.11
C ASN A 195 4.03 -33.76 -6.20
N LYS A 196 5.01 -33.27 -6.96
CA LYS A 196 6.39 -33.71 -6.84
C LYS A 196 7.20 -32.66 -6.05
N ARG A 197 7.64 -33.02 -4.85
CA ARG A 197 8.57 -32.23 -4.02
C ARG A 197 9.92 -32.13 -4.74
N GLY A 198 10.24 -30.95 -5.26
CA GLY A 198 11.56 -30.59 -5.75
C GLY A 198 12.06 -29.33 -5.05
N GLN A 199 13.39 -29.15 -4.96
CA GLN A 199 14.09 -28.11 -4.19
C GLN A 199 13.90 -26.66 -4.66
N PHE A 200 13.02 -26.38 -5.61
CA PHE A 200 12.61 -25.04 -6.01
C PHE A 200 11.13 -24.88 -5.74
N HIS A 201 10.76 -23.80 -5.09
CA HIS A 201 9.35 -23.46 -4.84
C HIS A 201 8.66 -23.02 -6.14
N GLU A 202 8.50 -23.92 -7.08
CA GLU A 202 7.59 -23.72 -8.22
C GLU A 202 6.15 -23.88 -7.73
N ILE A 203 5.43 -22.78 -7.71
CA ILE A 203 4.00 -22.79 -7.39
C ILE A 203 3.25 -23.01 -8.69
N HIS A 204 2.78 -24.21 -8.92
CA HIS A 204 1.87 -24.50 -10.02
C HIS A 204 0.48 -24.00 -9.68
N VAL A 205 0.00 -23.02 -10.41
CA VAL A 205 -1.36 -22.47 -10.23
C VAL A 205 -2.21 -22.96 -11.39
N ALA A 206 -3.16 -23.88 -11.08
CA ALA A 206 -4.14 -24.33 -12.05
C ALA A 206 -5.01 -23.15 -12.51
N VAL A 207 -5.07 -22.94 -13.82
CA VAL A 207 -5.95 -21.96 -14.44
C VAL A 207 -7.25 -22.70 -14.80
N GLU A 208 -8.26 -22.62 -13.94
CA GLU A 208 -9.58 -23.17 -14.24
C GLU A 208 -10.27 -22.34 -15.33
N GLN A 209 -11.10 -22.96 -16.15
CA GLN A 209 -11.94 -22.27 -17.13
C GLN A 209 -12.87 -21.27 -16.42
N TRP A 210 -12.99 -20.07 -16.99
CA TRP A 210 -13.48 -18.88 -16.34
C TRP A 210 -14.94 -18.61 -16.66
N TYR A 211 -15.69 -18.21 -15.63
CA TYR A 211 -17.01 -17.65 -15.81
C TYR A 211 -16.89 -16.26 -16.42
N LYS A 212 -17.44 -16.03 -17.60
CA LYS A 212 -17.80 -14.69 -18.07
C LYS A 212 -18.90 -14.19 -17.14
N SER A 213 -18.57 -13.43 -16.12
CA SER A 213 -19.57 -12.78 -15.32
C SER A 213 -19.84 -11.41 -15.92
N ASP A 214 -21.01 -11.22 -16.46
CA ASP A 214 -21.49 -9.89 -16.80
C ASP A 214 -21.54 -9.04 -15.56
N LEU A 215 -21.15 -7.75 -15.71
CA LEU A 215 -21.24 -6.80 -14.62
C LEU A 215 -22.71 -6.61 -14.28
N PRO A 216 -23.10 -6.74 -12.99
CA PRO A 216 -24.44 -6.41 -12.59
C PRO A 216 -24.74 -4.96 -13.01
N GLN A 217 -25.93 -4.70 -13.56
CA GLN A 217 -26.37 -3.34 -13.94
C GLN A 217 -26.23 -2.35 -12.78
N ILE A 218 -26.42 -2.83 -11.56
CA ILE A 218 -26.21 -2.05 -10.33
C ILE A 218 -24.77 -1.54 -10.19
N SER A 219 -23.76 -2.25 -10.68
CA SER A 219 -22.36 -1.79 -10.67
C SER A 219 -22.15 -0.60 -11.60
N LEU A 220 -22.78 -0.60 -12.76
CA LEU A 220 -22.74 0.52 -13.69
C LEU A 220 -23.51 1.73 -13.14
N PHE A 221 -24.68 1.50 -12.57
CA PHE A 221 -25.44 2.55 -11.89
C PHE A 221 -24.63 3.21 -10.77
N LEU A 222 -24.07 2.41 -9.87
CA LEU A 222 -23.25 2.89 -8.76
C LEU A 222 -22.04 3.70 -9.25
N LYS A 223 -21.37 3.23 -10.30
CA LYS A 223 -20.27 3.94 -10.95
C LYS A 223 -20.69 5.31 -11.44
N HIS A 224 -21.78 5.40 -12.18
CA HIS A 224 -22.26 6.68 -12.74
C HIS A 224 -22.75 7.61 -11.63
N PHE A 225 -23.46 7.10 -10.63
CA PHE A 225 -23.90 7.88 -9.48
C PHE A 225 -22.74 8.49 -8.71
N VAL A 226 -21.75 7.68 -8.32
CA VAL A 226 -20.57 8.19 -7.61
C VAL A 226 -19.75 9.14 -8.50
N GLY A 227 -19.62 8.85 -9.80
CA GLY A 227 -18.94 9.74 -10.74
C GLY A 227 -19.63 11.10 -10.89
N SER A 228 -20.95 11.15 -10.85
CA SER A 228 -21.73 12.41 -10.86
C SER A 228 -21.52 13.18 -9.57
N LEU A 229 -21.51 12.51 -8.41
CA LEU A 229 -21.20 13.14 -7.12
C LEU A 229 -19.78 13.73 -7.10
N VAL A 230 -18.80 13.00 -7.59
CA VAL A 230 -17.41 13.49 -7.66
C VAL A 230 -17.33 14.76 -8.51
N ARG A 231 -17.96 14.77 -9.70
CA ARG A 231 -17.94 15.94 -10.60
C ARG A 231 -18.77 17.12 -10.05
N GLY A 232 -19.84 16.86 -9.33
CA GLY A 232 -20.70 17.91 -8.76
C GLY A 232 -20.17 18.51 -7.46
N LEU A 233 -19.52 17.72 -6.62
CA LEU A 233 -19.05 18.16 -5.29
C LEU A 233 -17.61 18.64 -5.27
N LEU A 234 -16.76 18.17 -6.20
CA LEU A 234 -15.35 18.52 -6.27
C LEU A 234 -15.06 19.36 -7.51
N ASP A 235 -14.07 20.28 -7.42
CA ASP A 235 -13.46 20.87 -8.61
C ASP A 235 -12.58 19.79 -9.29
N PHE A 236 -13.24 18.90 -10.03
CA PHE A 236 -12.67 17.70 -10.63
C PHE A 236 -12.51 17.89 -12.15
N ARG A 237 -11.30 17.63 -12.65
CA ARG A 237 -11.03 17.56 -14.10
C ARG A 237 -10.24 16.30 -14.41
N MET A 238 -10.59 15.67 -15.52
CA MET A 238 -9.90 14.48 -16.03
C MET A 238 -9.61 14.69 -17.52
N THR A 239 -8.35 14.48 -17.92
CA THR A 239 -7.87 14.61 -19.29
C THR A 239 -7.28 13.30 -19.80
N GLY A 240 -7.16 13.16 -21.13
CA GLY A 240 -6.55 11.97 -21.73
C GLY A 240 -7.42 10.70 -21.67
N MET A 241 -8.74 10.84 -21.47
CA MET A 241 -9.64 9.66 -21.40
C MET A 241 -9.67 8.84 -22.69
N GLU A 242 -9.34 9.46 -23.82
CA GLU A 242 -9.19 8.82 -25.14
C GLU A 242 -8.06 7.78 -25.15
N ASN A 243 -7.09 7.88 -24.24
CA ASN A 243 -5.99 6.93 -24.08
C ASN A 243 -6.44 5.62 -23.43
N ILE A 244 -7.65 5.56 -22.86
CA ILE A 244 -8.20 4.35 -22.25
C ILE A 244 -8.97 3.57 -23.32
N PRO A 245 -8.53 2.37 -23.69
CA PRO A 245 -9.20 1.59 -24.71
C PRO A 245 -10.63 1.23 -24.24
N ARG A 246 -11.60 1.42 -25.11
CA ARG A 246 -13.01 1.09 -24.80
C ARG A 246 -13.23 -0.38 -24.59
N GLN A 247 -12.42 -1.22 -25.22
CA GLN A 247 -12.45 -2.70 -25.13
C GLN A 247 -11.02 -3.23 -25.03
N GLY A 248 -10.88 -4.49 -24.69
CA GLY A 248 -9.59 -5.15 -24.58
C GLY A 248 -8.91 -4.96 -23.23
N ALA A 249 -7.93 -5.82 -22.95
CA ALA A 249 -7.18 -5.80 -21.72
C ALA A 249 -6.18 -4.63 -21.68
N ALA A 250 -6.12 -3.95 -20.55
CA ALA A 250 -5.08 -2.96 -20.26
C ALA A 250 -4.86 -2.85 -18.74
N ILE A 251 -3.70 -2.34 -18.34
CA ILE A 251 -3.34 -2.07 -16.96
C ILE A 251 -3.32 -0.57 -16.74
N LEU A 252 -4.14 -0.07 -15.83
CA LEU A 252 -4.15 1.32 -15.39
C LEU A 252 -3.21 1.45 -14.20
N ALA A 253 -2.13 2.23 -14.32
CA ALA A 253 -1.12 2.42 -13.29
C ALA A 253 -1.13 3.87 -12.79
N ALA A 254 -1.51 4.10 -11.54
CA ALA A 254 -1.64 5.44 -10.96
C ALA A 254 -0.78 5.61 -9.70
N ASN A 255 -0.37 6.85 -9.38
CA ASN A 255 0.19 7.18 -8.07
C ASN A 255 -0.88 7.08 -6.96
N HIS A 256 -0.45 6.85 -5.71
CA HIS A 256 -1.35 6.56 -4.60
C HIS A 256 -1.11 7.45 -3.38
N VAL A 257 -2.00 8.40 -3.15
CA VAL A 257 -1.85 9.42 -2.10
C VAL A 257 -3.03 9.48 -1.11
N SER A 258 -4.19 8.91 -1.48
CA SER A 258 -5.41 8.97 -0.67
C SER A 258 -6.23 7.68 -0.76
N LEU A 259 -7.12 7.48 0.21
CA LEU A 259 -8.14 6.43 0.12
C LEU A 259 -9.12 6.70 -1.04
N LEU A 260 -9.30 7.95 -1.42
CA LEU A 260 -10.23 8.35 -2.46
C LEU A 260 -9.73 8.08 -3.88
N ASP A 261 -8.43 7.81 -4.08
CA ASP A 261 -7.85 7.60 -5.42
C ASP A 261 -8.58 6.49 -6.19
N GLY A 262 -8.75 5.32 -5.59
CA GLY A 262 -9.43 4.18 -6.20
C GLY A 262 -10.92 4.43 -6.44
N ILE A 263 -11.57 5.18 -5.55
CA ILE A 263 -13.00 5.54 -5.66
C ILE A 263 -13.20 6.51 -6.82
N ILE A 264 -12.40 7.57 -6.87
CA ILE A 264 -12.49 8.61 -7.92
C ILE A 264 -12.15 8.01 -9.28
N LEU A 265 -11.06 7.25 -9.40
CA LEU A 265 -10.73 6.58 -10.64
C LEU A 265 -11.83 5.59 -11.03
N GLY A 266 -12.24 4.68 -10.15
CA GLY A 266 -13.27 3.69 -10.44
C GLY A 266 -14.59 4.29 -10.93
N ALA A 267 -14.97 5.44 -10.37
CA ALA A 267 -16.22 6.13 -10.71
C ALA A 267 -16.13 6.98 -11.99
N CYS A 268 -14.97 7.59 -12.25
CA CYS A 268 -14.83 8.60 -13.34
C CYS A 268 -14.26 8.03 -14.65
N LEU A 269 -13.67 6.82 -14.65
CA LEU A 269 -13.17 6.17 -15.87
C LEU A 269 -14.30 5.84 -16.86
N PRO A 270 -14.04 5.80 -18.18
CA PRO A 270 -15.06 5.49 -19.18
C PRO A 270 -15.60 4.07 -19.08
N ARG A 271 -14.80 3.14 -18.55
CA ARG A 271 -15.19 1.75 -18.30
C ARG A 271 -14.79 1.30 -16.91
N LEU A 272 -15.34 0.19 -16.43
CA LEU A 272 -15.02 -0.33 -15.11
C LEU A 272 -13.58 -0.86 -15.07
N ALA A 273 -12.79 -0.36 -14.11
CA ALA A 273 -11.48 -0.91 -13.78
C ALA A 273 -11.58 -1.80 -12.52
N ARG A 274 -10.91 -2.93 -12.52
CA ARG A 274 -10.87 -3.86 -11.39
C ARG A 274 -9.61 -3.60 -10.59
N PHE A 275 -9.78 -3.00 -9.41
CA PHE A 275 -8.65 -2.61 -8.58
C PHE A 275 -8.20 -3.70 -7.62
N MET A 276 -6.87 -3.87 -7.53
CA MET A 276 -6.26 -4.62 -6.45
C MET A 276 -6.36 -3.81 -5.15
N THR A 277 -7.11 -4.32 -4.19
CA THR A 277 -7.41 -3.60 -2.94
C THR A 277 -6.99 -4.43 -1.74
N LYS A 278 -6.48 -3.75 -0.69
CA LYS A 278 -6.00 -4.42 0.51
C LYS A 278 -7.05 -5.36 1.12
N ASN A 279 -6.65 -6.59 1.48
CA ASN A 279 -7.52 -7.64 2.01
C ASN A 279 -8.35 -7.19 3.23
N SER A 280 -7.76 -6.42 4.16
CA SER A 280 -8.46 -5.95 5.37
C SER A 280 -9.67 -5.05 5.07
N GLN A 281 -9.75 -4.41 3.91
CA GLN A 281 -10.93 -3.59 3.52
C GLN A 281 -12.18 -4.44 3.28
N PHE A 282 -12.00 -5.73 2.99
CA PHE A 282 -13.11 -6.66 2.75
C PHE A 282 -13.68 -7.27 4.03
N ASN A 283 -13.14 -6.97 5.21
CA ASN A 283 -13.64 -7.50 6.48
C ASN A 283 -14.98 -6.85 6.89
N HIS A 284 -15.19 -5.59 6.55
CA HIS A 284 -16.47 -4.91 6.81
C HIS A 284 -17.51 -5.28 5.72
N PRO A 285 -18.69 -5.80 6.06
CA PRO A 285 -19.64 -6.34 5.07
C PRO A 285 -20.13 -5.32 4.06
N VAL A 286 -20.41 -4.09 4.49
CA VAL A 286 -20.85 -3.00 3.60
C VAL A 286 -19.73 -2.60 2.64
N ILE A 287 -18.52 -2.38 3.15
CA ILE A 287 -17.35 -2.03 2.33
C ILE A 287 -17.04 -3.15 1.35
N ARG A 288 -17.10 -4.41 1.80
CA ARG A 288 -16.94 -5.60 0.94
C ARG A 288 -17.92 -5.59 -0.23
N THR A 289 -19.19 -5.28 0.03
CA THR A 289 -20.22 -5.22 -1.02
C THR A 289 -19.92 -4.10 -2.01
N ILE A 290 -19.58 -2.90 -1.56
CA ILE A 290 -19.22 -1.76 -2.41
C ILE A 290 -17.98 -2.10 -3.27
N LEU A 291 -16.93 -2.63 -2.65
CA LEU A 291 -15.71 -3.03 -3.36
C LEU A 291 -15.98 -4.13 -4.40
N ARG A 292 -16.80 -5.12 -4.04
CA ARG A 292 -17.21 -6.18 -4.95
C ARG A 292 -17.98 -5.63 -6.16
N LEU A 293 -18.95 -4.76 -5.93
CA LEU A 293 -19.71 -4.11 -7.00
C LEU A 293 -18.82 -3.20 -7.85
N GLY A 294 -17.82 -2.55 -7.26
CA GLY A 294 -16.79 -1.80 -7.97
C GLY A 294 -15.78 -2.66 -8.73
N GLY A 295 -15.90 -4.01 -8.69
CA GLY A 295 -15.00 -4.94 -9.34
C GLY A 295 -13.65 -5.11 -8.64
N ALA A 296 -13.46 -4.56 -7.44
CA ALA A 296 -12.23 -4.71 -6.69
C ALA A 296 -12.06 -6.13 -6.14
N PHE A 297 -10.81 -6.56 -5.98
CA PHE A 297 -10.48 -7.84 -5.38
C PHE A 297 -9.33 -7.72 -4.37
N PRO A 298 -9.32 -8.60 -3.33
CA PRO A 298 -8.37 -8.49 -2.24
C PRO A 298 -6.96 -8.93 -2.63
N VAL A 299 -5.95 -8.21 -2.07
CA VAL A 299 -4.54 -8.57 -2.10
C VAL A 299 -3.95 -8.51 -0.70
N ARG A 300 -3.17 -9.52 -0.32
CA ARG A 300 -2.34 -9.50 0.89
C ARG A 300 -1.05 -8.74 0.58
N ARG A 301 -0.96 -7.52 1.09
CA ARG A 301 0.26 -6.73 0.94
C ARG A 301 1.40 -7.39 1.71
N TYR A 302 2.62 -7.20 1.23
CA TYR A 302 3.88 -7.65 1.85
C TYR A 302 4.05 -9.17 1.99
N HIS A 303 3.13 -9.93 1.40
CA HIS A 303 3.26 -11.36 1.20
C HIS A 303 3.33 -11.66 -0.29
N THR A 304 3.95 -12.77 -0.65
CA THR A 304 3.81 -13.31 -2.00
C THR A 304 2.39 -13.83 -2.18
N ASP A 305 1.52 -12.96 -2.65
CA ASP A 305 0.12 -13.30 -2.89
C ASP A 305 -0.08 -13.81 -4.32
N VAL A 306 0.23 -15.10 -4.52
CA VAL A 306 0.05 -15.80 -5.79
C VAL A 306 -1.41 -15.74 -6.26
N VAL A 307 -2.36 -15.76 -5.31
CA VAL A 307 -3.79 -15.69 -5.62
C VAL A 307 -4.14 -14.33 -6.21
N ALA A 308 -3.60 -13.24 -5.66
CA ALA A 308 -3.82 -11.90 -6.20
C ALA A 308 -3.20 -11.73 -7.60
N VAL A 309 -1.98 -12.24 -7.83
CA VAL A 309 -1.34 -12.24 -9.15
C VAL A 309 -2.19 -13.02 -10.15
N ARG A 310 -2.63 -14.23 -9.80
CA ARG A 310 -3.53 -15.04 -10.61
C ARG A 310 -4.82 -14.29 -10.94
N ASN A 311 -5.45 -13.65 -9.96
CA ASN A 311 -6.66 -12.87 -10.17
C ASN A 311 -6.44 -11.68 -11.09
N ALA A 312 -5.30 -10.99 -10.97
CA ALA A 312 -4.92 -9.89 -11.86
C ALA A 312 -4.77 -10.35 -13.32
N LEU A 313 -4.05 -11.46 -13.53
CA LEU A 313 -3.91 -12.05 -14.87
C LEU A 313 -5.26 -12.48 -15.44
N ARG A 314 -6.15 -13.00 -14.60
CA ARG A 314 -7.52 -13.32 -14.96
C ARG A 314 -8.29 -12.13 -15.49
N VAL A 315 -8.27 -11.04 -14.75
CA VAL A 315 -8.91 -9.80 -15.16
C VAL A 315 -8.45 -9.40 -16.56
N LEU A 316 -7.17 -9.54 -16.85
CA LEU A 316 -6.60 -9.22 -18.15
C LEU A 316 -6.93 -10.25 -19.24
N GLN A 317 -6.97 -11.55 -18.92
CA GLN A 317 -7.39 -12.59 -19.86
C GLN A 317 -8.86 -12.44 -20.28
N ASN A 318 -9.70 -11.94 -19.36
CA ASN A 318 -11.10 -11.62 -19.64
C ASN A 318 -11.30 -10.24 -20.30
N GLU A 319 -10.26 -9.69 -20.91
CA GLU A 319 -10.28 -8.41 -21.65
C GLU A 319 -10.77 -7.22 -20.81
N HIS A 320 -10.52 -7.26 -19.49
CA HIS A 320 -10.88 -6.17 -18.58
C HIS A 320 -9.73 -5.22 -18.29
N LEU A 321 -10.08 -4.04 -17.78
CA LEU A 321 -9.13 -3.06 -17.29
C LEU A 321 -8.73 -3.40 -15.84
N LEU A 322 -7.44 -3.62 -15.62
CA LEU A 322 -6.87 -3.85 -14.29
C LEU A 322 -6.36 -2.53 -13.74
N GLY A 323 -6.85 -2.10 -12.58
CA GLY A 323 -6.36 -0.93 -11.86
C GLY A 323 -5.32 -1.34 -10.80
N VAL A 324 -4.15 -0.70 -10.85
CA VAL A 324 -3.08 -0.92 -9.87
C VAL A 324 -2.49 0.41 -9.41
N PHE A 325 -2.07 0.44 -8.15
CA PHE A 325 -1.20 1.47 -7.61
C PHE A 325 0.18 0.83 -7.40
N PRO A 326 1.15 1.10 -8.28
CA PRO A 326 2.44 0.38 -8.25
C PRO A 326 3.22 0.54 -6.94
N GLU A 327 2.97 1.62 -6.22
CA GLU A 327 3.53 1.91 -4.89
C GLU A 327 3.12 0.87 -3.82
N GLY A 328 1.98 0.21 -4.03
CA GLY A 328 1.42 -0.79 -3.11
C GLY A 328 0.84 -0.22 -1.83
N GLU A 329 1.08 1.04 -1.52
CA GLU A 329 0.52 1.75 -0.37
C GLU A 329 0.39 3.26 -0.65
N ARG A 330 -0.36 3.95 0.22
CA ARG A 330 -0.54 5.40 0.11
C ARG A 330 0.67 6.16 0.67
N SER A 331 1.08 7.19 -0.03
CA SER A 331 2.12 8.11 0.45
C SER A 331 1.70 8.83 1.74
N TRP A 332 2.64 9.05 2.64
CA TRP A 332 2.44 9.82 3.86
C TRP A 332 2.63 11.33 3.66
N ASP A 333 3.49 11.71 2.74
CA ASP A 333 3.97 13.08 2.54
C ASP A 333 3.56 13.67 1.18
N GLY A 334 2.79 12.91 0.38
CA GLY A 334 2.30 13.31 -0.93
C GLY A 334 3.29 13.06 -2.07
N ARG A 335 4.52 12.61 -1.79
CA ARG A 335 5.47 12.20 -2.83
C ARG A 335 5.19 10.76 -3.26
N MET A 336 5.45 10.47 -4.52
CA MET A 336 5.33 9.12 -5.07
C MET A 336 6.38 8.19 -4.43
N LEU A 337 5.92 7.08 -3.88
CA LEU A 337 6.75 6.05 -3.26
C LEU A 337 7.47 5.18 -4.31
N PRO A 338 8.53 4.46 -3.94
CA PRO A 338 9.10 3.42 -4.80
C PRO A 338 8.07 2.39 -5.22
N PHE A 339 8.12 1.97 -6.48
CA PHE A 339 7.20 0.95 -6.99
C PHE A 339 7.59 -0.43 -6.46
N LYS A 340 6.59 -1.25 -6.14
CA LYS A 340 6.80 -2.63 -5.70
C LYS A 340 7.18 -3.49 -6.91
N LYS A 341 8.32 -4.18 -6.84
CA LYS A 341 8.83 -5.05 -7.92
C LYS A 341 7.78 -6.08 -8.38
N GLY A 342 7.00 -6.65 -7.44
CA GLY A 342 5.94 -7.61 -7.78
C GLY A 342 4.87 -7.04 -8.73
N THR A 343 4.54 -5.75 -8.61
CA THR A 343 3.60 -5.08 -9.52
C THR A 343 4.22 -4.87 -10.91
N LEU A 344 5.49 -4.49 -10.96
CA LEU A 344 6.21 -4.32 -12.23
C LEU A 344 6.40 -5.67 -12.95
N ARG A 345 6.73 -6.71 -12.21
CA ARG A 345 6.80 -8.10 -12.72
C ARG A 345 5.47 -8.60 -13.28
N LEU A 346 4.36 -8.26 -12.62
CA LEU A 346 3.02 -8.54 -13.14
C LEU A 346 2.76 -7.84 -14.49
N MET A 347 3.19 -6.58 -14.65
CA MET A 347 3.05 -5.84 -15.91
C MET A 347 3.82 -6.50 -17.05
N LEU A 348 5.07 -6.90 -16.80
CA LEU A 348 5.88 -7.65 -17.75
C LEU A 348 5.25 -9.01 -18.11
N ALA A 349 4.80 -9.77 -17.11
CA ALA A 349 4.18 -11.08 -17.34
C ALA A 349 2.86 -10.99 -18.12
N ALA A 350 2.11 -9.92 -17.90
CA ALA A 350 0.83 -9.72 -18.59
C ALA A 350 0.99 -9.34 -20.07
N GLY A 351 2.07 -8.64 -20.44
CA GLY A 351 2.31 -8.17 -21.82
C GLY A 351 1.21 -7.28 -22.40
N LYS A 352 0.37 -6.70 -21.53
CA LYS A 352 -0.74 -5.84 -21.92
C LYS A 352 -0.35 -4.37 -21.85
N PRO A 353 -1.00 -3.46 -22.63
CA PRO A 353 -0.73 -2.04 -22.53
C PRO A 353 -0.88 -1.52 -21.11
N VAL A 354 0.09 -0.72 -20.66
CA VAL A 354 0.09 -0.02 -19.36
C VAL A 354 -0.26 1.43 -19.59
N ILE A 355 -1.33 1.91 -18.98
CA ILE A 355 -1.83 3.28 -19.09
C ILE A 355 -1.41 4.03 -17.84
N PRO A 356 -0.42 4.94 -17.92
CA PRO A 356 0.02 5.73 -16.80
C PRO A 356 -1.02 6.79 -16.43
N VAL A 357 -1.25 7.01 -15.15
CA VAL A 357 -2.19 8.02 -14.66
C VAL A 357 -1.54 8.84 -13.57
N GLY A 358 -1.54 10.17 -13.73
CA GLY A 358 -1.13 11.13 -12.71
C GLY A 358 -2.34 11.69 -11.98
N ILE A 359 -2.32 11.63 -10.65
CA ILE A 359 -3.37 12.15 -9.78
C ILE A 359 -2.77 13.27 -8.93
N SER A 360 -3.36 14.47 -8.98
CA SER A 360 -2.99 15.61 -8.15
C SER A 360 -4.19 16.22 -7.42
N GLY A 361 -3.94 16.93 -6.31
CA GLY A 361 -4.96 17.53 -5.47
C GLY A 361 -5.60 16.58 -4.44
N ILE A 362 -5.64 15.27 -4.68
CA ILE A 362 -6.30 14.32 -3.76
C ILE A 362 -5.54 14.20 -2.43
N TYR A 363 -4.23 14.37 -2.42
CA TYR A 363 -3.49 14.44 -1.15
C TYR A 363 -3.99 15.60 -0.27
N GLU A 364 -4.19 16.77 -0.84
CA GLU A 364 -4.71 17.94 -0.13
C GLU A 364 -6.18 17.79 0.22
N LEU A 365 -6.95 17.09 -0.61
CA LEU A 365 -8.35 16.77 -0.33
C LEU A 365 -8.48 15.95 0.95
N MET A 366 -7.75 14.81 1.04
CA MET A 366 -7.76 13.90 2.19
C MET A 366 -6.46 13.09 2.27
N PRO A 367 -5.40 13.62 2.91
CA PRO A 367 -4.16 12.89 3.12
C PRO A 367 -4.36 11.69 4.08
N ARG A 368 -3.40 10.74 4.05
CA ARG A 368 -3.45 9.48 4.81
C ARG A 368 -3.64 9.67 6.33
N TRP A 369 -3.17 10.77 6.88
CA TRP A 369 -3.15 11.07 8.32
C TRP A 369 -4.41 11.80 8.83
N THR A 370 -5.42 12.04 7.98
CA THR A 370 -6.70 12.65 8.39
C THR A 370 -7.87 12.11 7.57
N HIS A 371 -9.04 12.04 8.18
CA HIS A 371 -10.30 11.71 7.51
C HIS A 371 -11.13 12.95 7.15
N LYS A 372 -10.64 14.16 7.50
CA LYS A 372 -11.33 15.41 7.18
C LYS A 372 -11.10 15.76 5.71
N ILE A 373 -12.17 15.98 4.98
CA ILE A 373 -12.13 16.43 3.58
C ILE A 373 -11.96 17.94 3.53
N LYS A 374 -11.05 18.41 2.66
CA LYS A 374 -10.87 19.83 2.33
C LYS A 374 -11.13 20.04 0.85
N ARG A 375 -12.02 20.95 0.48
CA ARG A 375 -12.31 21.23 -0.93
C ARG A 375 -11.08 21.86 -1.61
N VAL A 376 -10.56 21.19 -2.62
CA VAL A 376 -9.41 21.60 -3.42
C VAL A 376 -9.59 21.11 -4.85
N PRO A 377 -8.95 21.74 -5.85
CA PRO A 377 -8.94 21.22 -7.21
C PRO A 377 -8.32 19.81 -7.27
N VAL A 378 -9.00 18.89 -7.95
CA VAL A 378 -8.52 17.53 -8.21
C VAL A 378 -8.33 17.37 -9.70
N ARG A 379 -7.15 16.92 -10.10
CA ARG A 379 -6.79 16.70 -11.51
C ARG A 379 -6.35 15.25 -11.70
N VAL A 380 -6.84 14.63 -12.76
CA VAL A 380 -6.47 13.28 -13.18
C VAL A 380 -6.04 13.36 -14.64
N ASN A 381 -4.79 13.07 -14.91
CA ASN A 381 -4.24 13.09 -16.25
C ASN A 381 -3.89 11.67 -16.70
N VAL A 382 -4.50 11.21 -17.77
CA VAL A 382 -4.28 9.87 -18.35
C VAL A 382 -3.29 9.99 -19.49
N GLY A 383 -2.14 9.36 -19.35
CA GLY A 383 -1.09 9.35 -20.36
C GLY A 383 -1.33 8.34 -21.48
N LYS A 384 -0.51 8.42 -22.52
CA LYS A 384 -0.55 7.47 -23.65
C LYS A 384 -0.20 6.05 -23.17
N PRO A 385 -0.84 5.00 -23.71
CA PRO A 385 -0.51 3.61 -23.39
C PRO A 385 0.96 3.30 -23.68
N MET A 386 1.64 2.73 -22.70
CA MET A 386 3.00 2.21 -22.80
C MET A 386 2.95 0.70 -23.06
N ARG A 387 3.90 0.19 -23.84
CA ARG A 387 4.06 -1.26 -24.07
C ARG A 387 5.42 -1.69 -23.59
N PHE A 388 5.45 -2.73 -22.78
CA PHE A 388 6.66 -3.38 -22.34
C PHE A 388 6.75 -4.78 -22.94
N ALA A 389 7.95 -5.33 -23.03
CA ALA A 389 8.15 -6.70 -23.48
C ALA A 389 7.32 -7.67 -22.62
N SER A 390 6.71 -8.66 -23.26
CA SER A 390 6.03 -9.74 -22.53
C SER A 390 7.07 -10.77 -22.13
N ILE A 391 7.41 -10.81 -20.83
CA ILE A 391 8.45 -11.70 -20.28
C ILE A 391 7.80 -12.58 -19.20
N SER A 392 7.95 -13.89 -19.33
CA SER A 392 7.50 -14.82 -18.29
C SER A 392 8.12 -14.48 -16.93
N ILE A 393 7.36 -14.58 -15.84
CA ILE A 393 7.85 -14.23 -14.49
C ILE A 393 9.18 -14.93 -14.13
N VAL A 394 9.39 -16.14 -14.61
CA VAL A 394 10.61 -16.93 -14.36
C VAL A 394 11.82 -16.45 -15.15
N ASP A 395 11.59 -15.75 -16.26
CA ASP A 395 12.65 -15.29 -17.18
C ASP A 395 12.96 -13.79 -17.00
N GLN A 396 12.23 -13.08 -16.15
CA GLN A 396 12.44 -11.65 -15.87
C GLN A 396 13.73 -11.42 -15.10
N THR A 397 14.54 -10.49 -15.59
CA THR A 397 15.72 -9.99 -14.90
C THR A 397 15.41 -8.77 -14.03
N ASP A 398 16.31 -8.43 -13.12
CA ASP A 398 16.18 -7.19 -12.34
C ASP A 398 16.31 -5.93 -13.21
N GLU A 399 17.05 -6.02 -14.33
CA GLU A 399 17.18 -4.90 -15.27
C GLU A 399 15.87 -4.64 -16.03
N ASP A 400 15.12 -5.68 -16.40
CA ASP A 400 13.80 -5.53 -16.99
C ASP A 400 12.86 -4.77 -16.05
N VAL A 401 12.87 -5.15 -14.76
CA VAL A 401 12.06 -4.50 -13.72
C VAL A 401 12.48 -3.05 -13.50
N LYS A 402 13.78 -2.77 -13.43
CA LYS A 402 14.31 -1.40 -13.29
C LYS A 402 13.98 -0.53 -14.51
N LEU A 403 13.97 -1.09 -15.71
CA LEU A 403 13.59 -0.37 -16.92
C LEU A 403 12.13 0.08 -16.85
N VAL A 404 11.21 -0.84 -16.51
CA VAL A 404 9.79 -0.53 -16.34
C VAL A 404 9.59 0.52 -15.24
N ASP A 405 10.27 0.39 -14.07
CA ASP A 405 10.19 1.36 -12.98
C ASP A 405 10.57 2.76 -13.46
N ARG A 406 11.74 2.91 -14.07
CA ARG A 406 12.25 4.21 -14.54
C ARG A 406 11.29 4.86 -15.52
N GLN A 407 10.87 4.13 -16.55
CA GLN A 407 10.01 4.67 -17.61
C GLN A 407 8.62 5.02 -17.08
N LEU A 408 7.96 4.11 -16.38
CA LEU A 408 6.61 4.33 -15.86
C LEU A 408 6.59 5.44 -14.81
N ARG A 409 7.57 5.47 -13.92
CA ARG A 409 7.70 6.50 -12.88
C ARG A 409 7.88 7.89 -13.48
N SER A 410 8.78 8.04 -14.46
CA SER A 410 9.02 9.31 -15.14
C SER A 410 7.75 9.85 -15.80
N VAL A 411 7.01 8.98 -16.50
CA VAL A 411 5.75 9.39 -17.14
C VAL A 411 4.69 9.78 -16.11
N ILE A 412 4.48 8.99 -15.06
CA ILE A 412 3.49 9.33 -14.01
C ILE A 412 3.88 10.63 -13.31
N GLN A 413 5.17 10.87 -13.03
CA GLN A 413 5.63 12.14 -12.44
C GLN A 413 5.30 13.35 -13.33
N GLY A 414 5.51 13.23 -14.63
CA GLY A 414 5.14 14.29 -15.58
C GLY A 414 3.63 14.53 -15.69
N LEU A 415 2.80 13.54 -15.39
CA LEU A 415 1.33 13.66 -15.38
C LEU A 415 0.77 14.25 -14.08
N ILE A 416 1.53 14.22 -12.98
CA ILE A 416 1.16 14.83 -11.69
C ILE A 416 1.40 16.34 -11.69
N ALA A 417 2.34 16.83 -12.50
CA ALA A 417 2.79 18.22 -12.59
C ALA A 417 1.68 19.18 -13.08
#